data_cdd0491503e28e0ad45816bc30c87212
#
_entry.id   cdd0491503e28e0ad45816bc30c87212
#
_cell.length_a   1.000
_cell.length_b   1.000
_cell.length_c   1.000
_cell.angle_alpha   90.00
_cell.angle_beta   90.00
_cell.angle_gamma   90.00
#
_symmetry.space_group_name_H-M   'P 1'
#
loop_
_entity.id
_entity.type
_entity.pdbx_description
1 polymer ?
#
loop_
_entity_poly.entity_id
_entity_poly.type
_entity_poly.pdbx_seq_one_letter_code
_entity_poly.pdbx_strand_id
1 'polypeptide(L)'
;MSKKSETSWQDSASDWLVSIIIAVALAFCIRTFLVEPYMVEGSSMYPTLVNHERLVVDKLSYFVTDPKKGEIVVFRFPKDQTRDFIKRVIAVGGDTVEMQQGKVFVNGKQLNETYIYHNDPKGKNISDYRK
;
A
#
# COMPACT_ATOMS: atom_id res chain seq x y z
N MET A 1 -56.88 -11.69 29.66
CA MET A 1 -55.99 -10.70 30.31
C MET A 1 -54.65 -10.73 29.62
N SER A 2 -54.41 -9.80 28.70
CA SER A 2 -53.16 -9.72 27.92
C SER A 2 -52.11 -9.02 28.77
N LYS A 3 -51.04 -9.72 29.14
CA LYS A 3 -49.89 -9.20 29.83
C LYS A 3 -49.04 -8.47 28.80
N LYS A 4 -49.24 -7.14 28.70
CA LYS A 4 -48.43 -6.24 27.91
C LYS A 4 -47.01 -6.23 28.52
N SER A 5 -46.05 -6.89 27.85
CA SER A 5 -44.64 -6.80 28.25
C SER A 5 -44.17 -5.39 28.05
N GLU A 6 -43.99 -4.68 29.14
CA GLU A 6 -43.27 -3.40 29.16
C GLU A 6 -41.80 -3.73 28.87
N THR A 7 -41.43 -3.63 27.60
CA THR A 7 -40.03 -3.62 27.21
C THR A 7 -39.41 -2.36 27.82
N SER A 8 -38.63 -2.56 28.87
CA SER A 8 -38.01 -1.48 29.62
C SER A 8 -37.10 -0.67 28.68
N TRP A 9 -37.23 0.63 28.69
CA TRP A 9 -36.35 1.57 27.97
C TRP A 9 -34.86 1.36 28.35
N GLN A 10 -34.60 0.77 29.51
CA GLN A 10 -33.28 0.40 30.02
C GLN A 10 -32.65 -0.76 29.23
N ASP A 11 -33.45 -1.76 28.82
CA ASP A 11 -32.95 -2.87 28.01
C ASP A 11 -32.54 -2.39 26.59
N SER A 12 -33.33 -1.47 26.02
CA SER A 12 -33.00 -0.86 24.73
C SER A 12 -31.73 0.01 24.79
N ALA A 13 -31.50 0.74 25.90
CA ALA A 13 -30.31 1.57 26.06
C ALA A 13 -29.03 0.72 26.25
N SER A 14 -29.10 -0.40 26.96
CA SER A 14 -27.97 -1.32 27.11
C SER A 14 -27.58 -1.99 25.78
N ASP A 15 -28.57 -2.38 24.98
CA ASP A 15 -28.35 -2.98 23.66
C ASP A 15 -27.67 -1.99 22.69
N TRP A 16 -28.07 -0.71 22.77
CA TRP A 16 -27.45 0.38 22.00
C TRP A 16 -25.98 0.58 22.39
N LEU A 17 -25.69 0.62 23.68
CA LEU A 17 -24.35 0.78 24.20
C LEU A 17 -23.45 -0.38 23.79
N VAL A 18 -23.91 -1.61 23.91
CA VAL A 18 -23.18 -2.81 23.48
C VAL A 18 -22.88 -2.76 21.98
N SER A 19 -23.87 -2.38 21.17
CA SER A 19 -23.68 -2.26 19.70
C SER A 19 -22.65 -1.20 19.34
N ILE A 20 -22.63 -0.07 20.02
CA ILE A 20 -21.61 0.98 19.82
C ILE A 20 -20.23 0.48 20.21
N ILE A 21 -20.08 -0.20 21.35
CA ILE A 21 -18.80 -0.74 21.82
C ILE A 21 -18.27 -1.75 20.79
N ILE A 22 -19.10 -2.66 20.30
CA ILE A 22 -18.71 -3.64 19.27
C ILE A 22 -18.29 -2.93 17.98
N ALA A 23 -19.04 -1.95 17.52
CA ALA A 23 -18.72 -1.19 16.31
C ALA A 23 -17.38 -0.45 16.42
N VAL A 24 -17.12 0.19 17.56
CA VAL A 24 -15.84 0.88 17.83
C VAL A 24 -14.69 -0.12 17.88
N ALA A 25 -14.87 -1.26 18.54
CA ALA A 25 -13.85 -2.30 18.62
C ALA A 25 -13.52 -2.87 17.23
N LEU A 26 -14.54 -3.17 16.41
CA LEU A 26 -14.34 -3.63 15.04
C LEU A 26 -13.63 -2.58 14.17
N ALA A 27 -14.06 -1.31 14.25
CA ALA A 27 -13.41 -0.23 13.51
C ALA A 27 -11.94 -0.05 13.90
N PHE A 28 -11.64 -0.17 15.19
CA PHE A 28 -10.27 -0.15 15.69
C PHE A 28 -9.44 -1.33 15.17
N CYS A 29 -9.99 -2.54 15.20
CA CYS A 29 -9.32 -3.73 14.65
C CYS A 29 -9.04 -3.58 13.15
N ILE A 30 -10.03 -3.14 12.36
CA ILE A 30 -9.89 -2.92 10.92
C ILE A 30 -8.77 -1.91 10.65
N ARG A 31 -8.81 -0.75 11.33
CA ARG A 31 -7.79 0.28 11.14
C ARG A 31 -6.38 -0.18 11.54
N THR A 32 -6.26 -0.97 12.60
CA THR A 32 -4.95 -1.38 13.11
C THR A 32 -4.32 -2.49 12.27
N PHE A 33 -5.12 -3.44 11.81
CA PHE A 33 -4.61 -4.68 11.21
C PHE A 33 -4.80 -4.78 9.70
N LEU A 34 -5.84 -4.15 9.14
CA LEU A 34 -6.19 -4.35 7.74
C LEU A 34 -5.74 -3.22 6.83
N VAL A 35 -5.96 -1.97 7.23
CA VAL A 35 -5.76 -0.82 6.34
C VAL A 35 -5.06 0.33 7.05
N GLU A 36 -4.20 1.03 6.31
CA GLU A 36 -3.52 2.23 6.80
C GLU A 36 -3.59 3.35 5.76
N PRO A 37 -4.12 4.54 6.15
CA PRO A 37 -4.12 5.69 5.27
C PRO A 37 -2.73 6.32 5.23
N TYR A 38 -2.22 6.56 4.03
CA TYR A 38 -0.97 7.26 3.76
C TYR A 38 -1.19 8.48 2.88
N MET A 39 -0.27 9.43 2.97
CA MET A 39 -0.16 10.54 2.04
C MET A 39 1.16 10.42 1.28
N VAL A 40 1.09 10.54 -0.04
CA VAL A 40 2.27 10.49 -0.90
C VAL A 40 3.09 11.76 -0.72
N GLU A 41 4.35 11.62 -0.34
CA GLU A 41 5.32 12.71 -0.31
C GLU A 41 6.39 12.47 -1.36
N GLY A 42 6.50 13.41 -2.30
CA GLY A 42 7.46 13.37 -3.39
C GLY A 42 6.87 12.95 -4.74
N SER A 43 7.70 12.98 -5.76
CA SER A 43 7.31 12.75 -7.17
C SER A 43 7.89 11.47 -7.77
N SER A 44 8.51 10.61 -6.97
CA SER A 44 9.24 9.43 -7.48
C SER A 44 8.35 8.38 -8.15
N MET A 45 7.03 8.44 -7.92
CA MET A 45 6.04 7.54 -8.51
C MET A 45 5.16 8.22 -9.57
N TYR A 46 5.51 9.47 -9.95
CA TYR A 46 4.83 10.19 -11.01
C TYR A 46 5.00 9.47 -12.37
N PRO A 47 3.98 9.39 -13.24
CA PRO A 47 2.64 9.96 -13.11
C PRO A 47 1.64 9.03 -12.38
N THR A 48 2.04 7.84 -11.98
CA THR A 48 1.13 6.85 -11.35
C THR A 48 0.54 7.37 -10.03
N LEU A 49 1.37 8.04 -9.23
CA LEU A 49 0.97 8.67 -7.98
C LEU A 49 1.47 10.11 -7.96
N VAL A 50 0.60 11.01 -7.54
CA VAL A 50 0.89 12.45 -7.48
C VAL A 50 1.25 12.85 -6.05
N ASN A 51 2.10 13.87 -5.91
CA ASN A 51 2.46 14.40 -4.59
C ASN A 51 1.21 14.90 -3.85
N HIS A 52 1.11 14.61 -2.55
CA HIS A 52 -0.03 14.84 -1.66
C HIS A 52 -1.29 14.02 -1.96
N GLU A 53 -1.20 13.02 -2.83
CA GLU A 53 -2.29 12.06 -3.02
C GLU A 53 -2.48 11.20 -1.77
N ARG A 54 -3.74 10.92 -1.43
CA ARG A 54 -4.08 10.05 -0.30
C ARG A 54 -4.27 8.62 -0.79
N LEU A 55 -3.63 7.70 -0.10
CA LEU A 55 -3.68 6.27 -0.36
C LEU A 55 -4.25 5.53 0.82
N VAL A 56 -4.82 4.37 0.53
CA VAL A 56 -5.17 3.36 1.52
C VAL A 56 -4.33 2.12 1.22
N VAL A 57 -3.46 1.76 2.15
CA VAL A 57 -2.58 0.60 2.03
C VAL A 57 -3.26 -0.60 2.67
N ASP A 58 -3.37 -1.67 1.89
CA ASP A 58 -3.80 -2.97 2.36
C ASP A 58 -2.62 -3.67 3.05
N LYS A 59 -2.78 -3.93 4.35
CA LYS A 59 -1.76 -4.61 5.16
C LYS A 59 -1.94 -6.12 5.16
N LEU A 60 -3.16 -6.59 4.89
CA LEU A 60 -3.51 -8.00 5.04
C LEU A 60 -2.93 -8.87 3.94
N SER A 61 -2.91 -8.38 2.71
CA SER A 61 -2.46 -9.16 1.56
C SER A 61 -1.05 -9.71 1.72
N TYR A 62 -0.13 -8.95 2.32
CA TYR A 62 1.27 -9.37 2.51
C TYR A 62 1.52 -10.24 3.76
N PHE A 63 0.49 -10.56 4.53
CA PHE A 63 0.57 -11.63 5.53
C PHE A 63 0.42 -13.02 4.90
N VAL A 64 -0.21 -13.12 3.74
CA VAL A 64 -0.55 -14.40 3.09
C VAL A 64 0.08 -14.58 1.71
N THR A 65 0.55 -13.50 1.07
CA THR A 65 1.15 -13.54 -0.27
C THR A 65 2.39 -12.65 -0.35
N ASP A 66 3.38 -13.09 -1.12
CA ASP A 66 4.54 -12.27 -1.45
C ASP A 66 4.20 -11.24 -2.52
N PRO A 67 4.89 -10.08 -2.53
CA PRO A 67 4.73 -9.05 -3.56
C PRO A 67 5.03 -9.59 -4.95
N LYS A 68 4.20 -9.22 -5.93
CA LYS A 68 4.36 -9.61 -7.34
C LYS A 68 4.94 -8.48 -8.17
N LYS A 69 5.57 -8.84 -9.30
CA LYS A 69 6.06 -7.86 -10.27
C LYS A 69 4.93 -6.94 -10.75
N GLY A 70 5.20 -5.65 -10.78
CA GLY A 70 4.23 -4.61 -11.17
C GLY A 70 3.44 -4.02 -10.02
N GLU A 71 3.35 -4.68 -8.86
CA GLU A 71 2.64 -4.15 -7.70
C GLU A 71 3.34 -2.94 -7.09
N ILE A 72 2.56 -2.04 -6.52
CA ILE A 72 3.05 -0.89 -5.77
C ILE A 72 3.00 -1.25 -4.29
N VAL A 73 4.15 -1.15 -3.63
CA VAL A 73 4.31 -1.51 -2.23
C VAL A 73 4.77 -0.33 -1.39
N VAL A 74 4.31 -0.28 -0.15
CA VAL A 74 4.83 0.61 0.89
C VAL A 74 5.71 -0.21 1.82
N PHE A 75 6.92 0.26 2.08
CA PHE A 75 7.87 -0.45 2.94
C PHE A 75 8.72 0.53 3.74
N ARG A 76 9.18 0.09 4.90
CA ARG A 76 10.11 0.88 5.71
C ARG A 76 11.47 0.97 5.05
N PHE A 77 12.00 2.17 5.00
CA PHE A 77 13.32 2.37 4.40
C PHE A 77 14.40 1.70 5.25
N PRO A 78 15.21 0.77 4.69
CA PRO A 78 16.15 -0.06 5.48
C PRO A 78 17.21 0.73 6.24
N LYS A 79 17.59 1.91 5.74
CA LYS A 79 18.61 2.76 6.38
C LYS A 79 18.05 3.74 7.41
N ASP A 80 16.73 3.98 7.37
CA ASP A 80 16.03 4.86 8.28
C ASP A 80 14.58 4.35 8.45
N GLN A 81 14.36 3.55 9.47
CA GLN A 81 13.08 2.89 9.73
C GLN A 81 11.97 3.84 10.20
N THR A 82 12.26 5.13 10.35
CA THR A 82 11.25 6.16 10.64
C THR A 82 10.53 6.64 9.39
N ARG A 83 10.99 6.24 8.20
CA ARG A 83 10.47 6.67 6.90
C ARG A 83 9.92 5.49 6.11
N ASP A 84 8.72 5.67 5.60
CA ASP A 84 8.10 4.74 4.66
C ASP A 84 8.31 5.20 3.22
N PHE A 85 8.63 4.26 2.35
CA PHE A 85 8.79 4.49 0.92
C PHE A 85 7.73 3.74 0.15
N ILE A 86 7.26 4.37 -0.93
CA ILE A 86 6.35 3.76 -1.89
C ILE A 86 7.09 3.55 -3.21
N LYS A 87 7.12 2.32 -3.70
CA LYS A 87 7.81 1.94 -4.95
C LYS A 87 7.05 0.84 -5.68
N ARG A 88 7.35 0.70 -6.98
CA ARG A 88 6.85 -0.42 -7.79
C ARG A 88 7.84 -1.58 -7.75
N VAL A 89 7.33 -2.79 -7.55
CA VAL A 89 8.11 -4.03 -7.64
C VAL A 89 8.39 -4.34 -9.10
N ILE A 90 9.66 -4.33 -9.50
CA ILE A 90 10.08 -4.67 -10.88
C ILE A 90 10.64 -6.09 -10.98
N ALA A 91 11.14 -6.63 -9.88
CA ALA A 91 11.68 -7.98 -9.80
C ALA A 91 11.43 -8.57 -8.41
N VAL A 92 11.42 -9.89 -8.32
CA VAL A 92 11.25 -10.65 -7.08
C VAL A 92 12.47 -11.54 -6.82
N GLY A 93 12.50 -12.22 -5.66
CA GLY A 93 13.59 -13.13 -5.31
C GLY A 93 13.84 -14.17 -6.39
N GLY A 94 15.10 -14.34 -6.79
CA GLY A 94 15.53 -15.23 -7.88
C GLY A 94 15.61 -14.57 -9.26
N ASP A 95 15.10 -13.35 -9.45
CA ASP A 95 15.26 -12.63 -10.71
C ASP A 95 16.62 -11.94 -10.81
N THR A 96 17.11 -11.81 -12.03
CA THR A 96 18.29 -10.99 -12.36
C THR A 96 17.81 -9.67 -12.96
N VAL A 97 18.30 -8.56 -12.43
CA VAL A 97 17.97 -7.22 -12.91
C VAL A 97 19.23 -6.59 -13.51
N GLU A 98 19.12 -6.10 -14.72
CA GLU A 98 20.21 -5.39 -15.43
C GLU A 98 19.69 -4.02 -15.91
N MET A 99 20.56 -3.03 -15.85
CA MET A 99 20.27 -1.71 -16.43
C MET A 99 21.34 -1.41 -17.47
N GLN A 100 20.93 -1.24 -18.72
CA GLN A 100 21.79 -0.93 -19.84
C GLN A 100 21.21 0.21 -20.65
N GLN A 101 22.03 1.25 -20.88
CA GLN A 101 21.62 2.44 -21.66
C GLN A 101 20.25 3.03 -21.25
N GLY A 102 19.98 3.06 -19.95
CA GLY A 102 18.73 3.59 -19.41
C GLY A 102 17.52 2.68 -19.55
N LYS A 103 17.70 1.44 -19.96
CA LYS A 103 16.65 0.44 -20.06
C LYS A 103 16.85 -0.63 -19.00
N VAL A 104 15.75 -1.07 -18.40
CA VAL A 104 15.75 -2.13 -17.40
C VAL A 104 15.42 -3.46 -18.06
N PHE A 105 16.21 -4.48 -17.75
CA PHE A 105 16.00 -5.86 -18.17
C PHE A 105 15.80 -6.73 -16.93
N VAL A 106 14.82 -7.61 -16.99
CA VAL A 106 14.55 -8.60 -15.95
C VAL A 106 14.65 -9.98 -16.60
N ASN A 107 15.58 -10.80 -16.11
CA ASN A 107 15.90 -12.11 -16.67
C ASN A 107 16.23 -12.05 -18.19
N GLY A 108 16.98 -11.03 -18.61
CA GLY A 108 17.36 -10.81 -19.99
C GLY A 108 16.26 -10.24 -20.90
N LYS A 109 15.04 -10.05 -20.40
CA LYS A 109 13.93 -9.46 -21.16
C LYS A 109 13.76 -7.99 -20.77
N GLN A 110 13.72 -7.10 -21.76
CA GLN A 110 13.46 -5.67 -21.52
C GLN A 110 12.11 -5.47 -20.84
N LEU A 111 12.12 -4.74 -19.74
CA LEU A 111 10.90 -4.36 -19.03
C LEU A 111 10.18 -3.23 -19.81
N ASN A 112 8.89 -3.39 -20.05
CA ASN A 112 8.08 -2.34 -20.66
C ASN A 112 7.60 -1.37 -19.56
N GLU A 113 8.28 -0.24 -19.44
CA GLU A 113 8.08 0.74 -18.38
C GLU A 113 7.18 1.90 -18.84
N THR A 114 5.95 1.60 -19.25
CA THR A 114 4.95 2.62 -19.71
C THR A 114 4.53 3.59 -18.59
N TYR A 115 4.88 3.30 -17.36
CA TYR A 115 4.56 4.08 -16.16
C TYR A 115 5.67 5.05 -15.74
N ILE A 116 6.80 5.10 -16.47
CA ILE A 116 7.89 6.03 -16.17
C ILE A 116 7.69 7.34 -16.94
N TYR A 117 7.89 8.45 -16.23
CA TYR A 117 8.01 9.76 -16.82
C TYR A 117 9.49 10.12 -17.01
N HIS A 118 9.92 10.29 -18.24
CA HIS A 118 11.28 10.70 -18.56
C HIS A 118 11.38 12.23 -18.58
N ASN A 119 12.00 12.79 -17.56
CA ASN A 119 12.28 14.23 -17.49
C ASN A 119 13.48 14.64 -18.36
N ASP A 120 14.29 13.66 -18.77
CA ASP A 120 15.44 13.87 -19.66
C ASP A 120 15.31 12.99 -20.92
N PRO A 121 14.82 13.55 -22.04
CA PRO A 121 14.67 12.81 -23.29
C PRO A 121 16.01 12.38 -23.91
N LYS A 122 17.14 12.82 -23.38
CA LYS A 122 18.48 12.50 -23.91
C LYS A 122 19.24 11.44 -23.11
N GLY A 123 18.68 10.95 -22.01
CA GLY A 123 19.18 9.81 -21.25
C GLY A 123 20.65 9.92 -20.75
N LYS A 124 21.12 11.13 -20.51
CA LYS A 124 22.56 11.44 -20.35
C LYS A 124 23.18 11.01 -19.02
N ASN A 125 22.38 10.59 -18.02
CA ASN A 125 22.85 10.38 -16.65
C ASN A 125 22.54 9.01 -16.04
N ILE A 126 22.27 7.99 -16.82
CA ILE A 126 21.98 6.66 -16.29
C ILE A 126 23.21 5.79 -16.47
N SER A 127 23.89 5.48 -15.38
CA SER A 127 24.96 4.50 -15.37
C SER A 127 24.44 3.08 -15.52
N ASP A 128 25.12 2.27 -16.29
CA ASP A 128 24.80 0.84 -16.40
C ASP A 128 24.98 0.17 -15.04
N TYR A 129 24.02 -0.66 -14.68
CA TYR A 129 23.98 -1.38 -13.42
C TYR A 129 23.58 -2.82 -13.66
N ARG A 130 24.34 -3.75 -13.06
CA ARG A 130 24.02 -5.19 -13.04
C ARG A 130 24.05 -5.69 -11.61
N LYS A 131 23.02 -6.38 -11.19
CA LYS A 131 22.96 -7.04 -9.89
C LYS A 131 22.26 -8.40 -10.01
#